data_d79e2e56b5523848f9bf0a1e48e11dfa
#
_entry.id   d79e2e56b5523848f9bf0a1e48e11dfa
#
_cell.length_a   1.000
_cell.length_b   1.000
_cell.length_c   1.000
_cell.angle_alpha   90.00
_cell.angle_beta   90.00
_cell.angle_gamma   90.00
#
_symmetry.space_group_name_H-M   'P 1'
#
loop_
_entity.id
_entity.type
_entity.pdbx_description
1 polymer ?
#
loop_
_entity_poly.entity_id
_entity_poly.type
_entity_poly.pdbx_seq_one_letter_code
_entity_poly.pdbx_strand_id
1 'polypeptide(L)'
;MTEYTQEEAVFRMNEMGKAGRPFLFIIDYKRERIYVESPEEIVPSELLYDLNGFTNANHECNLRDSSHLISGEPVEWQPSYVSFEEYAHSFETVARHIHAGNSYLVNLTCATPVHANLSLKDIFYQSKAMYKLWMRDRFVVFSPEI
;
A
#
# COMPACT_ATOMS: atom_id res chain seq x y z
N MET A 1 -0.99 -14.49 -7.12
CA MET A 1 0.43 -14.08 -7.12
C MET A 1 1.26 -15.11 -6.39
N THR A 2 2.49 -15.38 -6.85
CA THR A 2 3.42 -16.36 -6.24
C THR A 2 4.25 -15.69 -5.15
N GLU A 3 4.32 -16.32 -3.99
CA GLU A 3 5.19 -15.91 -2.89
C GLU A 3 6.55 -16.59 -3.03
N TYR A 4 7.63 -15.81 -2.97
CA TYR A 4 9.00 -16.27 -3.15
C TYR A 4 9.80 -16.16 -1.86
N THR A 5 10.74 -17.05 -1.67
CA THR A 5 11.82 -16.86 -0.69
C THR A 5 12.71 -15.68 -1.10
N GLN A 6 13.49 -15.15 -0.18
CA GLN A 6 14.40 -14.05 -0.47
C GLN A 6 15.40 -14.40 -1.60
N GLU A 7 15.94 -15.62 -1.59
CA GLU A 7 16.91 -16.08 -2.60
C GLU A 7 16.27 -16.20 -3.99
N GLU A 8 15.08 -16.80 -4.08
CA GLU A 8 14.31 -16.91 -5.33
C GLU A 8 13.93 -15.55 -5.89
N ALA A 9 13.48 -14.63 -5.03
CA ALA A 9 13.11 -13.29 -5.43
C ALA A 9 14.30 -12.51 -6.00
N VAL A 10 15.44 -12.55 -5.32
CA VAL A 10 16.70 -11.94 -5.79
C VAL A 10 17.13 -12.52 -7.14
N PHE A 11 17.10 -13.84 -7.28
CA PHE A 11 17.41 -14.49 -8.54
C PHE A 11 16.47 -14.04 -9.66
N ARG A 12 15.15 -14.08 -9.42
CA ARG A 12 14.12 -13.67 -10.41
C ARG A 12 14.27 -12.21 -10.83
N MET A 13 14.43 -11.28 -9.89
CA MET A 13 14.64 -9.86 -10.17
C MET A 13 15.91 -9.64 -11.01
N ASN A 14 17.01 -10.32 -10.68
CA ASN A 14 18.26 -10.22 -11.44
C ASN A 14 18.11 -10.75 -12.87
N GLU A 15 17.44 -11.88 -13.06
CA GLU A 15 17.21 -12.43 -14.41
C GLU A 15 16.30 -11.52 -15.25
N MET A 16 15.24 -10.97 -14.65
CA MET A 16 14.38 -10.02 -15.35
C MET A 16 15.12 -8.73 -15.67
N GLY A 17 15.92 -8.21 -14.75
CA GLY A 17 16.73 -7.01 -14.95
C GLY A 17 17.79 -7.20 -16.07
N LYS A 18 18.52 -8.32 -16.08
CA LYS A 18 19.47 -8.65 -17.15
C LYS A 18 18.78 -8.73 -18.52
N ALA A 19 17.56 -9.25 -18.56
CA ALA A 19 16.78 -9.37 -19.78
C ALA A 19 16.08 -8.07 -20.20
N GLY A 20 16.21 -6.97 -19.43
CA GLY A 20 15.51 -5.72 -19.66
C GLY A 20 13.99 -5.82 -19.55
N ARG A 21 13.48 -6.82 -18.84
CA ARG A 21 12.04 -7.03 -18.65
C ARG A 21 11.56 -6.27 -17.42
N PRO A 22 10.46 -5.50 -17.53
CA PRO A 22 9.86 -4.84 -16.38
C PRO A 22 9.30 -5.86 -15.40
N PHE A 23 9.34 -5.52 -14.11
CA PHE A 23 8.68 -6.29 -13.06
C PHE A 23 8.18 -5.39 -11.94
N LEU A 24 7.10 -5.81 -11.31
CA LEU A 24 6.60 -5.25 -10.05
C LEU A 24 7.02 -6.17 -8.92
N PHE A 25 7.48 -5.59 -7.82
CA PHE A 25 7.78 -6.36 -6.62
C PHE A 25 7.10 -5.76 -5.40
N ILE A 26 6.76 -6.62 -4.44
CA ILE A 26 6.24 -6.26 -3.13
C ILE A 26 7.04 -7.05 -2.11
N ILE A 27 7.66 -6.35 -1.17
CA ILE A 27 8.47 -6.93 -0.10
C ILE A 27 7.94 -6.36 1.22
N ASP A 28 7.54 -7.22 2.14
CA ASP A 28 7.16 -6.77 3.48
C ASP A 28 8.37 -6.33 4.30
N TYR A 29 8.11 -5.60 5.40
CA TYR A 29 9.18 -5.08 6.26
C TYR A 29 10.11 -6.18 6.81
N LYS A 30 9.58 -7.35 7.13
CA LYS A 30 10.36 -8.48 7.65
C LYS A 30 11.04 -9.31 6.56
N ARG A 31 10.72 -9.06 5.29
CA ARG A 31 11.17 -9.84 4.12
C ARG A 31 10.75 -11.30 4.18
N GLU A 32 9.63 -11.56 4.83
CA GLU A 32 9.02 -12.89 4.93
C GLU A 32 8.05 -13.16 3.77
N ARG A 33 7.45 -12.09 3.21
CA ARG A 33 6.51 -12.18 2.08
C ARG A 33 7.02 -11.32 0.93
N ILE A 34 7.43 -12.00 -0.13
CA ILE A 34 8.02 -11.37 -1.30
C ILE A 34 7.30 -11.87 -2.54
N TYR A 35 6.84 -10.90 -3.36
CA TYR A 35 6.18 -11.14 -4.64
C TYR A 35 6.98 -10.44 -5.72
N VAL A 36 7.21 -11.12 -6.86
CA VAL A 36 7.90 -10.57 -8.03
C VAL A 36 7.18 -11.05 -9.27
N GLU A 37 6.48 -10.15 -9.96
CA GLU A 37 5.65 -10.51 -11.10
C GLU A 37 5.92 -9.62 -12.31
N SER A 38 5.85 -10.19 -13.50
CA SER A 38 5.75 -9.40 -14.71
C SER A 38 4.41 -8.65 -14.73
N PRO A 39 4.35 -7.37 -15.15
CA PRO A 39 3.08 -6.64 -15.25
C PRO A 39 2.01 -7.38 -16.07
N GLU A 40 2.42 -8.18 -17.06
CA GLU A 40 1.54 -8.95 -17.92
C GLU A 40 0.93 -10.18 -17.22
N GLU A 41 1.58 -10.68 -16.16
CA GLU A 41 1.14 -11.84 -15.39
C GLU A 41 0.25 -11.45 -14.21
N ILE A 42 0.17 -10.14 -13.89
CA ILE A 42 -0.62 -9.65 -12.76
C ILE A 42 -2.11 -9.69 -13.09
N VAL A 43 -2.85 -10.45 -12.31
CA VAL A 43 -4.30 -10.57 -12.41
C VAL A 43 -4.98 -9.42 -11.67
N PRO A 44 -5.77 -8.55 -12.35
CA PRO A 44 -6.38 -7.36 -11.72
C PRO A 44 -7.36 -7.67 -10.57
N SER A 45 -7.88 -8.89 -10.49
CA SER A 45 -8.70 -9.31 -9.35
C SER A 45 -7.88 -9.61 -8.08
N GLU A 46 -6.56 -9.70 -8.17
CA GLU A 46 -5.65 -9.96 -7.05
C GLU A 46 -4.82 -8.74 -6.67
N LEU A 47 -4.34 -8.01 -7.68
CA LEU A 47 -3.50 -6.84 -7.49
C LEU A 47 -3.85 -5.76 -8.51
N LEU A 48 -4.10 -4.54 -8.03
CA LEU A 48 -4.23 -3.34 -8.84
C LEU A 48 -3.10 -2.38 -8.51
N TYR A 49 -2.59 -1.71 -9.53
CA TYR A 49 -1.64 -0.63 -9.36
C TYR A 49 -1.92 0.52 -10.33
N ASP A 50 -1.53 1.70 -9.92
CA ASP A 50 -1.40 2.89 -10.77
C ASP A 50 -0.14 3.63 -10.33
N LEU A 51 0.83 3.64 -11.21
CA LEU A 51 2.17 4.21 -10.98
C LEU A 51 2.36 5.36 -11.96
N ASN A 52 1.73 6.50 -11.65
CA ASN A 52 1.75 7.71 -12.49
C ASN A 52 1.27 7.43 -13.92
N GLY A 53 0.13 6.73 -14.05
CA GLY A 53 -0.48 6.40 -15.34
C GLY A 53 -0.04 5.06 -15.92
N PHE A 54 1.03 4.43 -15.42
CA PHE A 54 1.32 3.03 -15.73
C PHE A 54 0.45 2.14 -14.82
N THR A 55 -0.61 1.58 -15.39
CA THR A 55 -1.66 0.94 -14.59
C THR A 55 -2.21 -0.32 -15.26
N ASN A 56 -2.64 -1.28 -14.43
CA ASN A 56 -3.50 -2.39 -14.84
C ASN A 56 -4.97 -2.18 -14.42
N ALA A 57 -5.28 -1.04 -13.79
CA ALA A 57 -6.63 -0.71 -13.38
C ALA A 57 -7.44 -0.17 -14.55
N ASN A 58 -8.50 -0.87 -14.93
CA ASN A 58 -9.44 -0.40 -15.94
C ASN A 58 -10.55 0.43 -15.27
N HIS A 59 -10.50 1.75 -15.43
CA HIS A 59 -11.45 2.67 -14.79
C HIS A 59 -12.90 2.48 -15.25
N GLU A 60 -13.12 2.01 -16.48
CA GLU A 60 -14.48 1.87 -17.03
C GLU A 60 -15.23 0.63 -16.54
N CYS A 61 -14.52 -0.47 -16.29
CA CYS A 61 -15.14 -1.72 -15.83
C CYS A 61 -15.46 -1.74 -14.33
N ASN A 62 -14.81 -0.93 -13.54
CA ASN A 62 -14.78 -1.08 -12.09
C ASN A 62 -15.79 -0.19 -11.34
N LEU A 63 -16.40 0.78 -12.00
CA LEU A 63 -17.57 1.48 -11.47
C LEU A 63 -18.77 0.55 -11.26
N ARG A 64 -18.82 -0.60 -11.97
CA ARG A 64 -19.88 -1.60 -11.83
C ARG A 64 -19.67 -2.58 -10.68
N ASP A 65 -18.41 -2.77 -10.24
CA ASP A 65 -18.06 -3.68 -9.14
C ASP A 65 -18.02 -2.99 -7.76
N SER A 66 -18.04 -1.67 -7.74
CA SER A 66 -18.03 -0.88 -6.51
C SER A 66 -19.47 -0.62 -6.07
N SER A 67 -20.03 -1.50 -5.26
CA SER A 67 -21.41 -1.44 -4.79
C SER A 67 -21.78 -0.12 -4.13
N HIS A 68 -20.87 0.52 -3.41
CA HIS A 68 -21.07 1.81 -2.74
C HIS A 68 -21.06 3.02 -3.69
N LEU A 69 -20.22 3.00 -4.74
CA LEU A 69 -20.20 4.09 -5.73
C LEU A 69 -21.49 4.13 -6.58
N ILE A 70 -22.18 3.00 -6.69
CA ILE A 70 -23.43 2.87 -7.46
C ILE A 70 -24.65 3.16 -6.60
N SER A 71 -24.61 2.82 -5.30
CA SER A 71 -25.76 2.99 -4.41
C SER A 71 -26.04 4.45 -3.99
N GLY A 72 -25.07 5.34 -4.14
CA GLY A 72 -25.18 6.74 -3.68
C GLY A 72 -25.28 6.88 -2.17
N GLU A 73 -24.97 5.84 -1.41
CA GLU A 73 -24.95 5.88 0.05
C GLU A 73 -23.80 6.78 0.53
N PRO A 74 -24.02 7.54 1.62
CA PRO A 74 -22.96 8.36 2.18
C PRO A 74 -21.80 7.48 2.70
N VAL A 75 -20.58 7.94 2.47
CA VAL A 75 -19.40 7.28 3.00
C VAL A 75 -19.38 7.43 4.52
N GLU A 76 -19.39 6.32 5.23
CA GLU A 76 -19.13 6.27 6.65
C GLU A 76 -17.64 6.09 6.89
N TRP A 77 -17.07 6.96 7.74
CA TRP A 77 -15.66 6.93 8.10
C TRP A 77 -15.50 7.27 9.57
N GLN A 78 -15.20 6.26 10.38
CA GLN A 78 -15.11 6.39 11.86
C GLN A 78 -13.71 5.97 12.32
N PRO A 79 -12.76 6.90 12.44
CA PRO A 79 -11.43 6.62 12.95
C PRO A 79 -11.43 6.58 14.48
N SER A 80 -10.66 5.64 15.04
CA SER A 80 -10.37 5.55 16.47
C SER A 80 -8.94 6.05 16.70
N TYR A 81 -8.80 7.34 17.00
CA TYR A 81 -7.49 7.94 17.20
C TYR A 81 -6.82 7.46 18.48
N VAL A 82 -5.49 7.34 18.44
CA VAL A 82 -4.67 7.18 19.63
C VAL A 82 -4.87 8.39 20.56
N SER A 83 -4.88 8.18 21.89
CA SER A 83 -5.01 9.28 22.83
C SER A 83 -3.83 10.24 22.76
N PHE A 84 -4.07 11.51 23.14
CA PHE A 84 -2.98 12.50 23.18
C PHE A 84 -1.86 12.05 24.13
N GLU A 85 -2.19 11.41 25.25
CA GLU A 85 -1.23 10.93 26.23
C GLU A 85 -0.32 9.83 25.66
N GLU A 86 -0.87 8.84 24.98
CA GLU A 86 -0.11 7.77 24.30
C GLU A 86 0.78 8.32 23.18
N TYR A 87 0.25 9.27 22.39
CA TYR A 87 1.02 9.94 21.35
C TYR A 87 2.16 10.76 21.95
N ALA A 88 1.90 11.56 22.98
CA ALA A 88 2.90 12.38 23.64
C ALA A 88 4.04 11.53 24.22
N HIS A 89 3.72 10.42 24.88
CA HIS A 89 4.73 9.48 25.38
C HIS A 89 5.64 8.92 24.28
N SER A 90 5.05 8.54 23.16
CA SER A 90 5.79 8.05 21.99
C SER A 90 6.67 9.13 21.39
N PHE A 91 6.13 10.36 21.26
CA PHE A 91 6.86 11.53 20.77
C PHE A 91 8.05 11.90 21.66
N GLU A 92 7.86 11.94 22.98
CA GLU A 92 8.94 12.23 23.96
C GLU A 92 10.05 11.19 23.87
N THR A 93 9.72 9.92 23.65
CA THR A 93 10.70 8.85 23.47
C THR A 93 11.55 9.12 22.22
N VAL A 94 10.93 9.43 21.09
CA VAL A 94 11.62 9.77 19.83
C VAL A 94 12.48 11.02 20.02
N ALA A 95 11.92 12.09 20.60
CA ALA A 95 12.62 13.35 20.84
C ALA A 95 13.89 13.14 21.69
N ARG A 96 13.79 12.35 22.76
CA ARG A 96 14.94 11.99 23.63
C ARG A 96 16.05 11.28 22.84
N HIS A 97 15.71 10.34 21.96
CA HIS A 97 16.69 9.62 21.14
C HIS A 97 17.35 10.52 20.07
N ILE A 98 16.59 11.46 19.50
CA ILE A 98 17.16 12.47 18.59
C ILE A 98 18.14 13.37 19.32
N HIS A 99 17.76 13.91 20.50
CA HIS A 99 18.65 14.76 21.31
C HIS A 99 19.90 14.03 21.80
N ALA A 100 19.80 12.72 22.02
CA ALA A 100 20.95 11.89 22.39
C ALA A 100 21.87 11.54 21.19
N GLY A 101 21.55 11.97 19.97
CA GLY A 101 22.31 11.69 18.77
C GLY A 101 22.16 10.25 18.23
N ASN A 102 21.16 9.51 18.69
CA ASN A 102 20.91 8.14 18.22
C ASN A 102 20.26 8.10 16.83
N SER A 103 19.64 9.18 16.41
CA SER A 103 19.10 9.38 15.06
C SER A 103 18.98 10.87 14.75
N TYR A 104 18.96 11.21 13.45
CA TYR A 104 18.78 12.60 13.00
C TYR A 104 17.39 12.87 12.47
N LEU A 105 16.72 11.84 11.95
CA LEU A 105 15.38 11.92 11.38
C LEU A 105 14.62 10.64 11.69
N VAL A 106 13.39 10.80 12.17
CA VAL A 106 12.47 9.69 12.46
C VAL A 106 11.08 10.07 11.99
N ASN A 107 10.41 9.16 11.33
CA ASN A 107 8.98 9.26 11.05
C ASN A 107 8.22 8.46 12.10
N LEU A 108 7.58 9.15 13.04
CA LEU A 108 6.73 8.53 14.05
C LEU A 108 5.33 8.32 13.48
N THR A 109 4.95 7.08 13.29
CA THR A 109 3.63 6.69 12.81
C THR A 109 2.83 5.98 13.91
N CYS A 110 1.53 6.25 13.96
CA CYS A 110 0.59 5.58 14.85
C CYS A 110 -0.48 4.88 14.01
N ALA A 111 -0.76 3.62 14.34
CA ALA A 111 -1.88 2.92 13.73
C ALA A 111 -3.20 3.53 14.21
N THR A 112 -4.08 3.88 13.27
CA THR A 112 -5.41 4.39 13.56
C THR A 112 -6.44 3.41 13.03
N PRO A 113 -7.08 2.59 13.88
CA PRO A 113 -8.19 1.74 13.45
C PRO A 113 -9.31 2.59 12.83
N VAL A 114 -9.86 2.11 11.72
CA VAL A 114 -10.95 2.80 11.02
C VAL A 114 -12.07 1.81 10.76
N HIS A 115 -13.29 2.18 11.13
CA HIS A 115 -14.49 1.53 10.66
C HIS A 115 -15.05 2.33 9.46
N ALA A 116 -15.24 1.66 8.35
CA ALA A 116 -15.77 2.29 7.14
C ALA A 116 -16.67 1.31 6.37
N ASN A 117 -17.64 1.85 5.64
CA ASN A 117 -18.49 1.09 4.71
C ASN A 117 -17.88 0.95 3.32
N LEU A 118 -16.57 1.18 3.17
CA LEU A 118 -15.81 1.06 1.94
C LEU A 118 -14.91 -0.17 1.98
N SER A 119 -14.80 -0.89 0.86
CA SER A 119 -13.75 -1.87 0.68
C SER A 119 -12.40 -1.20 0.40
N LEU A 120 -11.30 -1.92 0.62
CA LEU A 120 -9.96 -1.43 0.23
C LEU A 120 -9.86 -1.15 -1.27
N LYS A 121 -10.62 -1.87 -2.09
CA LYS A 121 -10.70 -1.67 -3.54
C LYS A 121 -11.41 -0.37 -3.90
N ASP A 122 -12.50 -0.03 -3.18
CA ASP A 122 -13.19 1.24 -3.35
C ASP A 122 -12.26 2.42 -3.00
N ILE A 123 -11.50 2.29 -1.93
CA ILE A 123 -10.50 3.28 -1.52
C ILE A 123 -9.43 3.46 -2.61
N PHE A 124 -8.95 2.37 -3.23
CA PHE A 124 -8.02 2.44 -4.34
C PHE A 124 -8.57 3.27 -5.51
N TYR A 125 -9.82 3.03 -5.91
CA TYR A 125 -10.42 3.76 -7.04
C TYR A 125 -10.75 5.21 -6.72
N GLN A 126 -11.13 5.52 -5.50
CA GLN A 126 -11.45 6.90 -5.09
C GLN A 126 -10.20 7.74 -4.82
N SER A 127 -9.07 7.12 -4.49
CA SER A 127 -7.82 7.82 -4.26
C SER A 127 -7.33 8.53 -5.52
N LYS A 128 -6.93 9.81 -5.38
CA LYS A 128 -6.30 10.64 -6.41
C LYS A 128 -4.78 10.61 -6.33
N ALA A 129 -4.20 9.76 -5.49
CA ALA A 129 -2.75 9.65 -5.35
C ALA A 129 -2.12 9.22 -6.68
N MET A 130 -0.95 9.80 -6.99
CA MET A 130 -0.19 9.54 -8.21
C MET A 130 0.34 8.10 -8.25
N TYR A 131 0.73 7.56 -7.12
CA TYR A 131 1.21 6.18 -6.97
C TYR A 131 0.32 5.46 -5.97
N LYS A 132 -0.34 4.40 -6.40
CA LYS A 132 -1.21 3.60 -5.56
C LYS A 132 -1.18 2.13 -5.95
N LEU A 133 -1.35 1.28 -4.96
CA LEU A 133 -1.37 -0.16 -5.11
C LEU A 133 -2.38 -0.77 -4.14
N TRP A 134 -3.20 -1.67 -4.64
CA TRP A 134 -4.15 -2.46 -3.87
C TRP A 134 -3.85 -3.94 -4.03
N MET A 135 -3.83 -4.67 -2.94
CA MET A 135 -3.74 -6.12 -2.91
C MET A 135 -4.97 -6.69 -2.23
N ARG A 136 -5.65 -7.63 -2.89
CA ARG A 136 -6.92 -8.20 -2.44
C ARG A 136 -6.80 -8.73 -1.02
N ASP A 137 -7.78 -8.35 -0.17
CA ASP A 137 -7.93 -8.77 1.22
C ASP A 137 -6.71 -8.49 2.13
N ARG A 138 -5.80 -7.62 1.68
CA ARG A 138 -4.59 -7.31 2.43
C ARG A 138 -4.44 -5.83 2.73
N PHE A 139 -4.26 -5.01 1.71
CA PHE A 139 -4.01 -3.59 1.90
C PHE A 139 -4.32 -2.76 0.66
N VAL A 140 -4.45 -1.47 0.87
CA VAL A 140 -4.26 -0.43 -0.13
C VAL A 140 -3.20 0.53 0.39
N VAL A 141 -2.27 0.93 -0.48
CA VAL A 141 -1.21 1.88 -0.15
C VAL A 141 -1.09 2.91 -1.25
N PHE A 142 -0.79 4.14 -0.88
CA PHE A 142 -0.52 5.22 -1.82
C PHE A 142 0.60 6.11 -1.31
N SER A 143 1.34 6.67 -2.26
CA SER A 143 2.35 7.67 -1.97
C SER A 143 1.68 8.99 -1.55
N PRO A 144 2.13 9.61 -0.46
CA PRO A 144 1.69 10.94 -0.06
C PRO A 144 2.30 12.07 -0.92
N GLU A 145 3.15 11.74 -1.87
CA GLU A 145 3.83 12.74 -2.71
C GLU A 145 2.83 13.44 -3.63
N ILE A 146 2.96 14.76 -3.65
CA ILE A 146 2.15 15.69 -4.44
C ILE A 146 2.94 16.09 -5.68
#